data_c3fcb63fe40661a862a7423a133cdba3
#
_entry.id   c3fcb63fe40661a862a7423a133cdba3
#
_cell.length_a   1.000
_cell.length_b   1.000
_cell.length_c   1.000
_cell.angle_alpha   90.00
_cell.angle_beta   90.00
_cell.angle_gamma   90.00
#
_symmetry.space_group_name_H-M   'P 1'
#
loop_
_entity.id
_entity.type
_entity.pdbx_description
1 polymer ?
#
loop_
_entity_poly.entity_id
_entity_poly.type
_entity_poly.pdbx_seq_one_letter_code
_entity_poly.pdbx_strand_id
1 'polypeptide(L)'
;FEFQIGRAEHRISFGTILYFQCEGKKIHIVTCDGQRRQFYGSMKKVEEQLDRNVFCVIHKSYIVNAAYVSEFRTYEVIMVTGETLPISQPMRKKVQKWLLEVYIIKRRL
;
A
#
# COMPACT_ATOMS: atom_id res chain seq x y z
N PHE A 1 9.86 -7.52 0.39
CA PHE A 1 8.60 -8.25 0.57
C PHE A 1 8.71 -9.65 0.00
N GLU A 2 8.37 -10.64 0.81
CA GLU A 2 8.47 -12.05 0.44
C GLU A 2 7.07 -12.65 0.24
N PHE A 3 6.91 -13.45 -0.82
CA PHE A 3 5.64 -14.12 -1.12
C PHE A 3 5.89 -15.40 -1.92
N GLN A 4 4.87 -16.27 -1.95
CA GLN A 4 4.94 -17.53 -2.67
C GLN A 4 3.95 -17.59 -3.83
N ILE A 5 4.40 -18.13 -4.96
CA ILE A 5 3.55 -18.50 -6.08
C ILE A 5 3.78 -19.98 -6.30
N GLY A 6 2.77 -20.81 -6.01
CA GLY A 6 2.94 -22.26 -6.01
C GLY A 6 3.98 -22.68 -4.99
N ARG A 7 5.06 -23.34 -5.44
CA ARG A 7 6.20 -23.75 -4.60
C ARG A 7 7.39 -22.81 -4.68
N ALA A 8 7.31 -21.77 -5.51
CA ALA A 8 8.40 -20.83 -5.69
C ALA A 8 8.29 -19.67 -4.73
N GLU A 9 9.39 -19.32 -4.07
CA GLU A 9 9.49 -18.13 -3.24
C GLU A 9 10.01 -16.96 -4.06
N HIS A 10 9.41 -15.79 -3.85
CA HIS A 10 9.74 -14.55 -4.53
C HIS A 10 10.08 -13.45 -3.53
N ARG A 11 10.94 -12.55 -3.96
CA ARG A 11 11.27 -11.33 -3.21
C ARG A 11 11.15 -10.12 -4.11
N ILE A 12 10.58 -9.05 -3.54
CA ILE A 12 10.50 -7.76 -4.20
C ILE A 12 11.00 -6.72 -3.20
N SER A 13 11.83 -5.79 -3.66
CA SER A 13 12.27 -4.68 -2.84
C SER A 13 11.08 -3.80 -2.43
N PHE A 14 10.94 -3.52 -1.14
CA PHE A 14 9.86 -2.68 -0.62
C PHE A 14 9.80 -1.32 -1.33
N GLY A 15 10.96 -0.73 -1.62
CA GLY A 15 11.06 0.56 -2.27
C GLY A 15 10.53 0.62 -3.70
N THR A 16 10.31 -0.52 -4.35
CA THR A 16 9.74 -0.58 -5.70
C THR A 16 8.23 -0.76 -5.72
N ILE A 17 7.62 -1.03 -4.57
CA ILE A 17 6.20 -1.33 -4.47
C ILE A 17 5.40 -0.03 -4.35
N LEU A 18 4.44 0.18 -5.27
CA LEU A 18 3.50 1.30 -5.22
C LEU A 18 2.37 1.01 -4.25
N TYR A 19 1.72 -0.14 -4.40
CA TYR A 19 0.62 -0.53 -3.54
C TYR A 19 0.30 -2.02 -3.66
N PHE A 20 -0.44 -2.50 -2.68
CA PHE A 20 -1.05 -3.83 -2.65
C PHE A 20 -2.56 -3.68 -2.82
N GLN A 21 -3.15 -4.55 -3.61
CA GLN A 21 -4.60 -4.64 -3.78
C GLN A 21 -5.07 -6.05 -3.47
N CYS A 22 -6.11 -6.16 -2.64
CA CYS A 22 -6.74 -7.44 -2.33
C CYS A 22 -8.01 -7.60 -3.16
N GLU A 23 -8.11 -8.70 -3.88
CA GLU A 23 -9.29 -9.09 -4.63
C GLU A 23 -9.65 -10.52 -4.24
N GLY A 24 -10.62 -10.66 -3.32
CA GLY A 24 -10.91 -11.96 -2.71
C GLY A 24 -9.71 -12.49 -1.95
N LYS A 25 -9.19 -13.66 -2.35
CA LYS A 25 -7.99 -14.27 -1.79
C LYS A 25 -6.71 -13.95 -2.57
N LYS A 26 -6.82 -13.16 -3.63
CA LYS A 26 -5.69 -12.76 -4.45
C LYS A 26 -5.16 -11.42 -3.99
N ILE A 27 -3.85 -11.37 -3.81
CA ILE A 27 -3.13 -10.13 -3.54
C ILE A 27 -2.38 -9.74 -4.80
N HIS A 28 -2.60 -8.52 -5.26
CA HIS A 28 -1.87 -7.92 -6.37
C HIS A 28 -0.81 -6.97 -5.83
N ILE A 29 0.40 -7.08 -6.35
CA ILE A 29 1.50 -6.17 -6.05
C ILE A 29 1.78 -5.36 -7.30
N VAL A 30 1.65 -4.04 -7.21
CA VAL A 30 1.95 -3.13 -8.32
C VAL A 30 3.26 -2.43 -8.02
N THR A 31 4.24 -2.57 -8.92
CA THR A 31 5.57 -2.00 -8.75
C THR A 31 5.81 -0.83 -9.68
N CYS A 32 6.84 -0.03 -9.38
CA CYS A 32 7.13 1.22 -10.07
C CYS A 32 7.55 1.06 -11.54
N ASP A 33 7.95 -0.16 -11.95
CA ASP A 33 8.24 -0.51 -13.34
C ASP A 33 6.98 -0.85 -14.15
N GLY A 34 5.80 -0.69 -13.55
CA GLY A 34 4.52 -0.98 -14.19
C GLY A 34 4.13 -2.44 -14.17
N GLN A 35 4.92 -3.31 -13.55
CA GLN A 35 4.59 -4.72 -13.44
C GLN A 35 3.55 -4.96 -12.35
N ARG A 36 2.76 -6.02 -12.56
CA ARG A 36 1.76 -6.47 -11.61
C ARG A 36 1.96 -7.96 -11.37
N ARG A 37 2.17 -8.31 -10.12
CA ARG A 37 2.28 -9.71 -9.70
C ARG A 37 1.11 -10.06 -8.80
N GLN A 38 0.74 -11.33 -8.77
CA GLN A 38 -0.34 -11.78 -7.91
C GLN A 38 0.02 -13.08 -7.20
N PHE A 39 -0.48 -13.22 -5.98
CA PHE A 39 -0.35 -14.42 -5.17
C PHE A 39 -1.57 -14.59 -4.28
N TYR A 40 -1.79 -15.79 -3.76
CA TYR A 40 -2.86 -16.04 -2.82
C TYR A 40 -2.40 -15.72 -1.41
N GLY A 41 -3.17 -14.92 -0.70
CA GLY A 41 -2.83 -14.50 0.65
C GLY A 41 -3.89 -13.61 1.28
N SER A 42 -3.52 -12.95 2.38
CA SER A 42 -4.39 -12.02 3.08
C SER A 42 -3.67 -10.70 3.34
N MET A 43 -4.43 -9.60 3.37
CA MET A 43 -3.87 -8.29 3.66
C MET A 43 -3.29 -8.21 5.08
N LYS A 44 -3.86 -8.96 6.02
CA LYS A 44 -3.33 -9.04 7.39
C LYS A 44 -1.88 -9.54 7.39
N LYS A 45 -1.60 -10.61 6.65
CA LYS A 45 -0.25 -11.15 6.52
C LYS A 45 0.69 -10.23 5.75
N VAL A 46 0.16 -9.53 4.75
CA VAL A 46 0.92 -8.50 4.04
C VAL A 46 1.38 -7.42 5.02
N GLU A 47 0.47 -6.90 5.84
CA GLU A 47 0.78 -5.86 6.82
C GLU A 47 1.89 -6.28 7.79
N GLU A 48 1.97 -7.55 8.15
CA GLU A 48 2.98 -8.06 9.08
C GLU A 48 4.42 -7.85 8.57
N GLN A 49 4.61 -7.76 7.27
CA GLN A 49 5.93 -7.53 6.67
C GLN A 49 6.23 -6.04 6.44
N LEU A 50 5.25 -5.15 6.57
CA LEU A 50 5.39 -3.77 6.14
C LEU A 50 5.78 -2.81 7.27
N ASP A 51 6.60 -1.83 6.93
CA ASP A 51 6.91 -0.71 7.81
C ASP A 51 5.72 0.26 7.80
N ARG A 52 5.08 0.44 8.95
CA ARG A 52 3.93 1.33 9.13
C ARG A 52 4.25 2.81 8.92
N ASN A 53 5.53 3.17 8.93
CA ASN A 53 5.98 4.53 8.65
C ASN A 53 6.08 4.81 7.16
N VAL A 54 5.98 3.78 6.32
CA VAL A 54 6.12 3.88 4.86
C VAL A 54 4.83 3.52 4.16
N PHE A 55 4.18 2.45 4.61
CA PHE A 55 2.96 1.92 4.01
C PHE A 55 1.73 2.29 4.84
N CYS A 56 0.71 2.80 4.17
CA CYS A 56 -0.53 3.24 4.79
C CYS A 56 -1.70 2.38 4.33
N VAL A 57 -2.44 1.81 5.27
CA VAL A 57 -3.69 1.09 4.96
C VAL A 57 -4.79 2.12 4.75
N ILE A 58 -5.31 2.22 3.54
CA ILE A 58 -6.34 3.21 3.18
C ILE A 58 -7.72 2.57 3.00
N HIS A 59 -7.75 1.25 2.85
CA HIS A 59 -8.96 0.49 2.56
C HIS A 59 -8.69 -0.96 2.92
N LYS A 60 -9.73 -1.75 3.22
CA LYS A 60 -9.54 -3.19 3.44
C LYS A 60 -8.86 -3.90 2.27
N SER A 61 -8.97 -3.31 1.08
CA SER A 61 -8.42 -3.86 -0.15
C SER A 61 -7.21 -3.12 -0.69
N TYR A 62 -6.73 -2.06 -0.02
CA TYR A 62 -5.58 -1.28 -0.51
C TYR A 62 -4.64 -0.87 0.61
N ILE A 63 -3.35 -1.13 0.38
CA ILE A 63 -2.24 -0.61 1.18
C ILE A 63 -1.31 0.12 0.23
N VAL A 64 -1.05 1.39 0.48
CA VAL A 64 -0.22 2.22 -0.42
C VAL A 64 1.12 2.55 0.20
N ASN A 65 2.14 2.63 -0.66
CA ASN A 65 3.44 3.18 -0.29
C ASN A 65 3.36 4.70 -0.39
N ALA A 66 3.50 5.40 0.72
CA ALA A 66 3.38 6.86 0.78
C ALA A 66 4.39 7.57 -0.12
N ALA A 67 5.56 6.98 -0.37
CA ALA A 67 6.57 7.56 -1.25
C ALA A 67 6.09 7.73 -2.69
N TYR A 68 5.09 6.96 -3.10
CA TYR A 68 4.52 7.01 -4.44
C TYR A 68 3.12 7.63 -4.49
N VAL A 69 2.69 8.29 -3.43
CA VAL A 69 1.43 9.04 -3.40
C VAL A 69 1.75 10.49 -3.76
N SER A 70 1.09 11.01 -4.81
CA SER A 70 1.22 12.41 -5.18
C SER A 70 0.28 13.30 -4.37
N GLU A 71 -0.87 12.78 -3.96
CA GLU A 71 -1.85 13.56 -3.22
C GLU A 71 -2.71 12.67 -2.32
N PHE A 72 -2.81 13.06 -1.04
CA PHE A 72 -3.79 12.47 -0.10
C PHE A 72 -4.99 13.41 -0.02
N ARG A 73 -6.15 12.91 -0.43
CA ARG A 73 -7.42 13.62 -0.32
C ARG A 73 -8.27 12.98 0.77
N THR A 74 -9.40 13.59 1.11
CA THR A 74 -10.30 13.09 2.15
C THR A 74 -10.85 11.70 1.84
N TYR A 75 -11.19 11.44 0.58
CA TYR A 75 -11.88 10.21 0.16
C TYR A 75 -11.05 9.30 -0.72
N GLU A 76 -9.88 9.75 -1.14
CA GLU A 76 -9.06 9.01 -2.10
C GLU A 76 -7.60 9.43 -2.02
N VAL A 77 -6.71 8.58 -2.51
CA VAL A 77 -5.32 8.94 -2.77
C VAL A 77 -5.06 8.91 -4.26
N ILE A 78 -4.19 9.81 -4.72
CA ILE A 78 -3.74 9.83 -6.11
C ILE A 78 -2.27 9.40 -6.09
N MET A 79 -1.98 8.31 -6.80
CA MET A 79 -0.63 7.80 -6.94
C MET A 79 0.15 8.63 -7.96
N VAL A 80 1.48 8.57 -7.90
CA VAL A 80 2.35 9.27 -8.88
C VAL A 80 2.08 8.83 -10.32
N THR A 81 1.49 7.67 -10.53
CA THR A 81 1.07 7.16 -11.85
C THR A 81 -0.22 7.80 -12.37
N GLY A 82 -0.91 8.57 -11.53
CA GLY A 82 -2.23 9.13 -11.83
C GLY A 82 -3.40 8.24 -11.42
N GLU A 83 -3.15 7.03 -10.97
CA GLU A 83 -4.21 6.16 -10.46
C GLU A 83 -4.82 6.73 -9.19
N THR A 84 -6.15 6.62 -9.07
CA THR A 84 -6.89 7.05 -7.89
C THR A 84 -7.38 5.83 -7.15
N LEU A 85 -7.04 5.74 -5.85
CA LEU A 85 -7.44 4.63 -4.99
C LEU A 85 -8.32 5.15 -3.86
N PRO A 86 -9.43 4.44 -3.51
CA PRO A 86 -10.37 4.92 -2.52
C PRO A 86 -9.86 4.77 -1.09
N ILE A 87 -10.18 5.74 -0.24
CA ILE A 87 -10.04 5.62 1.20
C ILE A 87 -11.40 5.23 1.75
N SER A 88 -11.51 4.05 2.36
CA SER A 88 -12.79 3.61 2.92
C SER A 88 -13.19 4.48 4.10
N GLN A 89 -14.50 4.64 4.29
CA GLN A 89 -15.04 5.46 5.37
C GLN A 89 -14.46 5.10 6.75
N PRO A 90 -14.37 3.80 7.13
CA PRO A 90 -13.77 3.44 8.42
C PRO A 90 -12.31 3.83 8.56
N MET A 91 -11.59 4.01 7.45
CA MET A 91 -10.15 4.31 7.47
C MET A 91 -9.82 5.80 7.42
N ARG A 92 -10.80 6.67 7.13
CA ARG A 92 -10.53 8.11 6.93
C ARG A 92 -9.85 8.79 8.12
N LYS A 93 -10.35 8.56 9.32
CA LYS A 93 -9.75 9.12 10.53
C LYS A 93 -8.37 8.56 10.80
N LYS A 94 -8.19 7.26 10.59
CA LYS A 94 -6.89 6.59 10.77
C LYS A 94 -5.86 7.11 9.78
N VAL A 95 -6.25 7.33 8.53
CA VAL A 95 -5.36 7.88 7.51
C VAL A 95 -4.96 9.31 7.87
N GLN A 96 -5.90 10.15 8.28
CA GLN A 96 -5.60 11.51 8.72
C GLN A 96 -4.63 11.54 9.88
N LYS A 97 -4.84 10.67 10.87
CA LYS A 97 -3.96 10.55 12.03
C LYS A 97 -2.56 10.09 11.59
N TRP A 98 -2.49 9.09 10.71
CA TRP A 98 -1.24 8.60 10.17
C TRP A 98 -0.47 9.69 9.42
N LEU A 99 -1.17 10.49 8.60
CA LEU A 99 -0.57 11.62 7.89
C LEU A 99 0.07 12.63 8.84
N LEU A 100 -0.63 12.99 9.91
CA LEU A 100 -0.12 13.95 10.88
C LEU A 100 1.04 13.40 11.69
N GLU A 101 0.94 12.16 12.15
CA GLU A 101 1.94 11.56 13.05
C GLU A 101 3.18 11.03 12.33
N VAL A 102 3.02 10.58 11.11
CA VAL A 102 4.08 9.87 10.40
C VAL A 102 4.53 10.65 9.16
N TYR A 103 3.62 10.91 8.24
CA TYR A 103 3.97 11.43 6.92
C TYR A 103 4.41 12.89 6.97
N ILE A 104 3.59 13.77 7.54
CA ILE A 104 3.85 15.21 7.57
C ILE A 104 5.01 15.55 8.50
N ILE A 105 5.01 14.99 9.71
CA ILE A 105 6.04 15.26 10.71
C ILE A 105 7.41 14.79 10.22
N LYS A 106 7.50 13.58 9.68
CA LYS A 106 8.77 13.07 9.16
C LYS A 106 9.30 13.87 7.98
N ARG A 107 8.44 14.44 7.14
CA ARG A 107 8.87 15.27 6.02
C ARG A 107 9.38 16.64 6.41
N ARG A 108 9.03 17.13 7.60
CA ARG A 108 9.50 18.41 8.11
C ARG A 108 10.84 18.32 8.82
N LEU A 109 11.24 17.11 9.13
CA LEU A 109 12.54 16.84 9.75
C LEU A 109 13.57 16.49 8.68
#